data_3c7f4c408b5d91ff66d21a4492a6d765
#
_entry.id   3c7f4c408b5d91ff66d21a4492a6d765
#
_cell.length_a   1.000
_cell.length_b   1.000
_cell.length_c   1.000
_cell.angle_alpha   90.00
_cell.angle_beta   90.00
_cell.angle_gamma   90.00
#
_symmetry.space_group_name_H-M   'P 1'
#
loop_
_entity.id
_entity.type
_entity.pdbx_description
1 polymer ?
#
loop_
_entity_poly.entity_id
_entity_poly.type
_entity_poly.pdbx_seq_one_letter_code
_entity_poly.pdbx_strand_id
1 'polypeptide(L)'
;WNEEVVKFKLSQVAKVILFVENGKGPDNILFAEVENIKVLSRLFETELKSLGYRTVVLEEGFDTRGIDVGFASKFPMAKGLKPILHRIPFSDPKASKSRGILEVTVELPNKKNLTFLSAHFPSQANPTQWRRDAYEFVAGLMKKYESEGRAVIFGGDLNTLKEEDDESGYFSKIMNDVAKVSHLVGCKSCEGSHYYRGEWSFLDVLNFGH
;
A
#
# COMPACT_ATOMS: atom_id res chain seq x y z
N TRP A 1 13.15 -17.09 -12.45
CA TRP A 1 11.84 -17.71 -12.20
C TRP A 1 11.44 -18.50 -13.44
N ASN A 2 10.88 -19.70 -13.27
CA ASN A 2 10.27 -20.44 -14.36
C ASN A 2 8.74 -20.32 -14.30
N GLU A 3 8.08 -20.67 -15.38
CA GLU A 3 6.62 -20.54 -15.56
C GLU A 3 5.80 -21.27 -14.48
N GLU A 4 6.25 -22.45 -14.05
CA GLU A 4 5.57 -23.25 -13.02
C GLU A 4 5.61 -22.57 -11.65
N VAL A 5 6.75 -21.98 -11.27
CA VAL A 5 6.91 -21.24 -10.01
C VAL A 5 6.03 -19.99 -10.01
N VAL A 6 5.99 -19.26 -11.13
CA VAL A 6 5.10 -18.09 -11.26
C VAL A 6 3.65 -18.51 -11.08
N LYS A 7 3.19 -19.53 -11.82
CA LYS A 7 1.82 -20.05 -11.71
C LYS A 7 1.48 -20.49 -10.30
N PHE A 8 2.38 -21.22 -9.65
CA PHE A 8 2.20 -21.65 -8.26
C PHE A 8 2.04 -20.44 -7.33
N LYS A 9 2.92 -19.44 -7.42
CA LYS A 9 2.85 -18.23 -6.57
C LYS A 9 1.56 -17.45 -6.80
N LEU A 10 1.15 -17.23 -8.06
CA LEU A 10 -0.10 -16.56 -8.37
C LEU A 10 -1.29 -17.29 -7.76
N SER A 11 -1.32 -18.64 -7.83
CA SER A 11 -2.37 -19.42 -7.19
C SER A 11 -2.41 -19.29 -5.67
N GLN A 12 -1.26 -19.15 -5.00
CA GLN A 12 -1.21 -18.92 -3.54
C GLN A 12 -1.72 -17.52 -3.17
N VAL A 13 -1.29 -16.50 -3.90
CA VAL A 13 -1.78 -15.12 -3.71
C VAL A 13 -3.30 -15.06 -3.93
N ALA A 14 -3.79 -15.71 -4.99
CA ALA A 14 -5.22 -15.77 -5.27
C ALA A 14 -6.01 -16.43 -4.14
N LYS A 15 -5.51 -17.50 -3.52
CA LYS A 15 -6.17 -18.14 -2.36
C LYS A 15 -6.34 -17.18 -1.19
N VAL A 16 -5.31 -16.37 -0.89
CA VAL A 16 -5.39 -15.36 0.18
C VAL A 16 -6.44 -14.32 -0.15
N ILE A 17 -6.46 -13.81 -1.38
CA ILE A 17 -7.46 -12.83 -1.83
C ILE A 17 -8.87 -13.40 -1.77
N LEU A 18 -9.06 -14.63 -2.23
CA LEU A 18 -10.36 -15.33 -2.20
C LEU A 18 -10.83 -15.68 -0.79
N PHE A 19 -9.94 -15.76 0.20
CA PHE A 19 -10.34 -15.97 1.59
C PHE A 19 -11.13 -14.77 2.16
N VAL A 20 -10.88 -13.57 1.63
CA VAL A 20 -11.61 -12.36 2.04
C VAL A 20 -13.04 -12.40 1.50
N GLU A 21 -14.02 -12.07 2.36
CA GLU A 21 -15.44 -12.00 2.03
C GLU A 21 -16.02 -13.30 1.39
N ASN A 22 -15.58 -14.47 1.91
CA ASN A 22 -16.09 -15.78 1.49
C ASN A 22 -16.02 -15.99 -0.04
N GLY A 23 -14.88 -15.70 -0.63
CA GLY A 23 -14.62 -15.91 -2.05
C GLY A 23 -14.89 -14.72 -2.96
N LYS A 24 -15.39 -13.61 -2.40
CA LYS A 24 -15.65 -12.40 -3.19
C LYS A 24 -14.40 -11.53 -3.38
N GLY A 25 -13.41 -11.69 -2.50
CA GLY A 25 -12.24 -10.83 -2.45
C GLY A 25 -12.56 -9.37 -2.09
N PRO A 26 -11.58 -8.59 -1.63
CA PRO A 26 -11.77 -7.19 -1.28
C PRO A 26 -12.07 -6.33 -2.52
N ASP A 27 -12.70 -5.18 -2.34
CA ASP A 27 -12.99 -4.26 -3.45
C ASP A 27 -11.74 -3.55 -3.95
N ASN A 28 -10.76 -3.32 -3.07
CA ASN A 28 -9.50 -2.66 -3.39
C ASN A 28 -8.34 -3.42 -2.73
N ILE A 29 -7.20 -3.51 -3.42
CA ILE A 29 -5.99 -4.18 -2.93
C ILE A 29 -4.78 -3.30 -3.19
N LEU A 30 -3.97 -3.09 -2.15
CA LEU A 30 -2.65 -2.50 -2.24
C LEU A 30 -1.62 -3.64 -2.25
N PHE A 31 -0.70 -3.62 -3.20
CA PHE A 31 0.35 -4.63 -3.34
C PHE A 31 1.71 -4.05 -3.06
N ALA A 32 2.55 -4.84 -2.39
CA ALA A 32 3.97 -4.61 -2.24
C ALA A 32 4.77 -5.75 -2.88
N GLU A 33 6.02 -5.49 -3.23
CA GLU A 33 6.98 -6.48 -3.79
C GLU A 33 6.52 -7.16 -5.08
N VAL A 34 5.86 -6.43 -5.96
CA VAL A 34 5.47 -6.92 -7.28
C VAL A 34 6.59 -6.66 -8.29
N GLU A 35 6.98 -7.68 -9.05
CA GLU A 35 8.08 -7.58 -10.02
C GLU A 35 7.75 -6.67 -11.21
N ASN A 36 6.52 -6.75 -11.75
CA ASN A 36 6.10 -5.93 -12.88
C ASN A 36 4.59 -6.02 -13.13
N ILE A 37 4.09 -5.12 -13.98
CA ILE A 37 2.67 -5.07 -14.34
C ILE A 37 2.18 -6.34 -15.05
N LYS A 38 3.05 -7.07 -15.80
CA LYS A 38 2.65 -8.29 -16.50
C LYS A 38 2.27 -9.40 -15.52
N VAL A 39 3.08 -9.58 -14.46
CA VAL A 39 2.79 -10.57 -13.41
C VAL A 39 1.53 -10.18 -12.65
N LEU A 40 1.36 -8.89 -12.31
CA LEU A 40 0.17 -8.41 -11.61
C LEU A 40 -1.09 -8.58 -12.47
N SER A 41 -1.07 -8.16 -13.73
CA SER A 41 -2.21 -8.32 -14.66
C SER A 41 -2.59 -9.78 -14.82
N ARG A 42 -1.62 -10.67 -14.96
CA ARG A 42 -1.85 -12.10 -15.08
C ARG A 42 -2.64 -12.68 -13.90
N LEU A 43 -2.38 -12.25 -12.67
CA LEU A 43 -3.15 -12.69 -11.50
C LEU A 43 -4.66 -12.43 -11.70
N PHE A 44 -5.01 -11.25 -12.20
CA PHE A 44 -6.40 -10.85 -12.41
C PHE A 44 -7.02 -11.38 -13.71
N GLU A 45 -6.22 -11.67 -14.72
CA GLU A 45 -6.69 -12.25 -15.98
C GLU A 45 -6.91 -13.78 -15.89
N THR A 46 -6.25 -14.45 -14.97
CA THR A 46 -6.35 -15.91 -14.78
C THR A 46 -7.06 -16.27 -13.49
N GLU A 47 -6.40 -16.16 -12.36
CA GLU A 47 -6.85 -16.69 -11.06
C GLU A 47 -8.06 -15.91 -10.48
N LEU A 48 -8.11 -14.60 -10.67
CA LEU A 48 -9.12 -13.71 -10.10
C LEU A 48 -10.09 -13.12 -11.14
N LYS A 49 -10.10 -13.64 -12.35
CA LYS A 49 -10.90 -13.13 -13.47
C LYS A 49 -12.40 -12.99 -13.15
N SER A 50 -12.94 -13.94 -12.41
CA SER A 50 -14.36 -13.95 -12.03
C SER A 50 -14.76 -12.87 -11.02
N LEU A 51 -13.80 -12.24 -10.34
CA LEU A 51 -14.07 -11.22 -9.31
C LEU A 51 -14.34 -9.83 -9.88
N GLY A 52 -14.11 -9.61 -11.17
CA GLY A 52 -14.48 -8.39 -11.87
C GLY A 52 -13.63 -7.15 -11.53
N TYR A 53 -12.35 -7.32 -11.19
CA TYR A 53 -11.43 -6.20 -11.04
C TYR A 53 -11.30 -5.43 -12.35
N ARG A 54 -11.47 -4.11 -12.30
CA ARG A 54 -11.54 -3.22 -13.47
C ARG A 54 -10.31 -2.31 -13.61
N THR A 55 -9.62 -2.07 -12.50
CA THR A 55 -8.40 -1.27 -12.44
C THR A 55 -7.29 -2.16 -11.89
N VAL A 56 -6.20 -2.31 -12.62
CA VAL A 56 -4.97 -2.97 -12.19
C VAL A 56 -3.82 -2.08 -12.64
N VAL A 57 -3.04 -1.57 -11.67
CA VAL A 57 -2.01 -0.55 -11.91
C VAL A 57 -0.73 -0.93 -11.18
N LEU A 58 0.38 -0.73 -11.85
CA LEU A 58 1.73 -0.72 -11.30
C LEU A 58 2.54 0.26 -12.15
N GLU A 59 3.23 1.17 -11.51
CA GLU A 59 4.19 2.07 -12.13
C GLU A 59 5.60 1.64 -11.72
N GLU A 60 6.50 1.51 -12.68
CA GLU A 60 7.91 1.15 -12.43
C GLU A 60 8.55 2.18 -11.48
N GLY A 61 9.03 1.69 -10.36
CA GLY A 61 9.56 2.51 -9.27
C GLY A 61 11.05 2.81 -9.41
N PHE A 62 11.64 3.20 -8.29
CA PHE A 62 13.05 3.61 -8.21
C PHE A 62 13.94 2.54 -7.57
N ASP A 63 13.35 1.41 -7.11
CA ASP A 63 14.08 0.32 -6.47
C ASP A 63 14.86 -0.48 -7.51
N THR A 64 16.19 -0.52 -7.34
CA THR A 64 17.09 -1.23 -8.27
C THR A 64 16.93 -2.75 -8.28
N ARG A 65 16.15 -3.31 -7.34
CA ARG A 65 15.81 -4.74 -7.31
C ARG A 65 14.66 -5.09 -8.25
N GLY A 66 14.00 -4.07 -8.85
CA GLY A 66 12.84 -4.27 -9.73
C GLY A 66 11.64 -4.83 -8.99
N ILE A 67 11.36 -4.33 -7.79
CA ILE A 67 10.15 -4.64 -7.02
C ILE A 67 9.38 -3.38 -6.70
N ASP A 68 8.11 -3.37 -7.03
CA ASP A 68 7.29 -2.19 -7.02
C ASP A 68 6.04 -2.33 -6.16
N VAL A 69 5.34 -1.23 -5.99
CA VAL A 69 4.00 -1.18 -5.40
C VAL A 69 2.95 -1.22 -6.50
N GLY A 70 1.86 -1.93 -6.24
CA GLY A 70 0.75 -2.06 -7.17
C GLY A 70 -0.59 -1.77 -6.52
N PHE A 71 -1.61 -1.66 -7.36
CA PHE A 71 -2.98 -1.43 -6.93
C PHE A 71 -3.96 -2.19 -7.82
N ALA A 72 -5.00 -2.75 -7.22
CA ALA A 72 -6.14 -3.29 -7.97
C ALA A 72 -7.48 -2.88 -7.34
N SER A 73 -8.49 -2.68 -8.18
CA SER A 73 -9.84 -2.29 -7.74
C SER A 73 -10.92 -2.88 -8.64
N LYS A 74 -12.06 -3.23 -8.04
CA LYS A 74 -13.31 -3.54 -8.75
C LYS A 74 -13.96 -2.27 -9.33
N PHE A 75 -13.56 -1.10 -8.87
CA PHE A 75 -14.05 0.18 -9.40
C PHE A 75 -13.18 0.66 -10.55
N PRO A 76 -13.74 1.38 -11.54
CA PRO A 76 -12.98 1.96 -12.61
C PRO A 76 -12.09 3.11 -12.10
N MET A 77 -10.99 3.34 -12.75
CA MET A 77 -10.20 4.55 -12.54
C MET A 77 -11.04 5.80 -12.83
N ALA A 78 -10.88 6.84 -12.01
CA ALA A 78 -11.62 8.08 -12.17
C ALA A 78 -11.32 8.74 -13.52
N LYS A 79 -12.37 9.19 -14.22
CA LYS A 79 -12.27 9.72 -15.58
C LYS A 79 -11.30 10.90 -15.67
N GLY A 80 -10.35 10.81 -16.59
CA GLY A 80 -9.37 11.87 -16.86
C GLY A 80 -8.18 11.89 -15.90
N LEU A 81 -8.16 11.04 -14.89
CA LEU A 81 -7.02 10.89 -13.99
C LEU A 81 -6.12 9.74 -14.46
N LYS A 82 -4.84 9.86 -14.13
CA LYS A 82 -3.82 8.84 -14.38
C LYS A 82 -3.15 8.47 -13.05
N PRO A 83 -2.59 7.28 -12.94
CA PRO A 83 -1.74 6.94 -11.81
C PRO A 83 -0.56 7.92 -11.71
N ILE A 84 -0.12 8.19 -10.48
CA ILE A 84 1.04 9.03 -10.20
C ILE A 84 1.97 8.28 -9.27
N LEU A 85 3.23 8.13 -9.64
CA LEU A 85 4.26 7.63 -8.76
C LEU A 85 5.01 8.81 -8.12
N HIS A 86 4.71 9.09 -6.86
CA HIS A 86 5.38 10.13 -6.09
C HIS A 86 6.75 9.66 -5.65
N ARG A 87 7.78 10.48 -5.93
CA ARG A 87 9.12 10.26 -5.36
C ARG A 87 9.19 10.88 -3.96
N ILE A 88 9.59 10.10 -2.98
CA ILE A 88 9.81 10.59 -1.62
C ILE A 88 11.08 11.45 -1.59
N PRO A 89 11.03 12.69 -1.08
CA PRO A 89 12.20 13.58 -0.99
C PRO A 89 13.04 13.24 0.26
N PHE A 90 13.75 12.12 0.20
CA PHE A 90 14.61 11.69 1.30
C PHE A 90 15.71 12.71 1.60
N SER A 91 15.97 12.95 2.89
CA SER A 91 17.08 13.78 3.36
C SER A 91 18.45 13.15 3.08
N ASP A 92 18.54 11.82 3.02
CA ASP A 92 19.73 11.07 2.63
C ASP A 92 19.69 10.72 1.13
N PRO A 93 20.63 11.19 0.31
CA PRO A 93 20.69 10.84 -1.12
C PRO A 93 20.79 9.34 -1.41
N LYS A 94 21.31 8.54 -0.46
CA LYS A 94 21.38 7.09 -0.61
C LYS A 94 20.00 6.43 -0.68
N ALA A 95 18.98 7.03 -0.09
CA ALA A 95 17.60 6.59 -0.13
C ALA A 95 16.92 6.87 -1.48
N SER A 96 17.53 7.60 -2.40
CA SER A 96 16.96 7.99 -3.71
C SER A 96 16.56 6.81 -4.61
N LYS A 97 17.05 5.61 -4.30
CA LYS A 97 16.71 4.34 -4.97
C LYS A 97 15.62 3.55 -4.24
N SER A 98 14.98 4.15 -3.24
CA SER A 98 13.83 3.54 -2.58
C SER A 98 12.56 3.68 -3.42
N ARG A 99 11.57 2.85 -3.10
CA ARG A 99 10.27 2.85 -3.78
C ARG A 99 9.55 4.18 -3.58
N GLY A 100 8.73 4.54 -4.58
CA GLY A 100 7.82 5.69 -4.47
C GLY A 100 6.49 5.33 -3.80
N ILE A 101 5.59 6.29 -3.78
CA ILE A 101 4.19 6.09 -3.36
C ILE A 101 3.31 6.15 -4.59
N LEU A 102 2.59 5.06 -4.88
CA LEU A 102 1.68 4.99 -6.02
C LEU A 102 0.33 5.59 -5.64
N GLU A 103 -0.08 6.63 -6.33
CA GLU A 103 -1.42 7.23 -6.24
C GLU A 103 -2.31 6.71 -7.36
N VAL A 104 -3.48 6.20 -6.98
CA VAL A 104 -4.53 5.82 -7.92
C VAL A 104 -5.87 6.34 -7.40
N THR A 105 -6.65 7.01 -8.25
CA THR A 105 -7.99 7.47 -7.91
C THR A 105 -9.03 6.68 -8.68
N VAL A 106 -10.00 6.10 -7.98
CA VAL A 106 -11.12 5.35 -8.56
C VAL A 106 -12.45 6.09 -8.40
N GLU A 107 -13.39 5.84 -9.30
CA GLU A 107 -14.77 6.33 -9.21
C GLU A 107 -15.64 5.27 -8.52
N LEU A 108 -16.20 5.60 -7.37
CA LEU A 108 -17.12 4.75 -6.62
C LEU A 108 -18.52 4.69 -7.28
N PRO A 109 -19.39 3.71 -6.92
CA PRO A 109 -20.74 3.59 -7.48
C PRO A 109 -21.61 4.84 -7.30
N ASN A 110 -21.38 5.61 -6.22
CA ASN A 110 -22.07 6.87 -5.94
C ASN A 110 -21.46 8.08 -6.68
N LYS A 111 -20.60 7.86 -7.66
CA LYS A 111 -19.91 8.88 -8.47
C LYS A 111 -18.92 9.77 -7.70
N LYS A 112 -18.60 9.44 -6.46
CA LYS A 112 -17.52 10.10 -5.73
C LYS A 112 -16.19 9.44 -6.06
N ASN A 113 -15.14 10.23 -6.03
CA ASN A 113 -13.77 9.75 -6.21
C ASN A 113 -13.17 9.34 -4.86
N LEU A 114 -12.39 8.26 -4.87
CA LEU A 114 -11.60 7.82 -3.74
C LEU A 114 -10.15 7.62 -4.21
N THR A 115 -9.23 8.27 -3.54
CA THR A 115 -7.79 8.19 -3.83
C THR A 115 -7.13 7.17 -2.93
N PHE A 116 -6.30 6.32 -3.50
CA PHE A 116 -5.44 5.38 -2.79
C PHE A 116 -3.99 5.78 -2.96
N LEU A 117 -3.24 5.72 -1.86
CA LEU A 117 -1.79 5.86 -1.82
C LEU A 117 -1.24 4.51 -1.37
N SER A 118 -0.57 3.79 -2.28
CA SER A 118 0.07 2.50 -2.00
C SER A 118 1.56 2.69 -1.78
N ALA A 119 2.08 2.15 -0.68
CA ALA A 119 3.48 2.32 -0.30
C ALA A 119 4.14 1.01 0.15
N HIS A 120 5.45 0.97 0.01
CA HIS A 120 6.32 0.02 0.66
C HIS A 120 7.55 0.78 1.16
N PHE A 121 7.57 1.08 2.44
CA PHE A 121 8.61 1.92 3.05
C PHE A 121 9.96 1.21 3.16
N PRO A 122 11.07 1.95 3.36
CA PRO A 122 12.39 1.38 3.57
C PRO A 122 12.39 0.35 4.71
N SER A 123 13.00 -0.81 4.46
CA SER A 123 13.06 -1.91 5.44
C SER A 123 13.88 -1.53 6.68
N GLN A 124 13.77 -2.35 7.73
CA GLN A 124 14.50 -2.20 8.99
C GLN A 124 16.04 -2.24 8.84
N ALA A 125 16.55 -2.77 7.71
CA ALA A 125 17.98 -2.71 7.39
C ALA A 125 18.47 -1.30 7.03
N ASN A 126 17.56 -0.35 6.81
CA ASN A 126 17.86 1.03 6.48
C ASN A 126 17.71 1.94 7.72
N PRO A 127 18.37 3.11 7.71
CA PRO A 127 18.22 4.08 8.80
C PRO A 127 16.75 4.45 9.05
N THR A 128 16.37 4.59 10.31
CA THR A 128 15.05 5.06 10.76
C THR A 128 14.64 6.39 10.10
N GLN A 129 15.62 7.29 9.87
CA GLN A 129 15.37 8.58 9.21
C GLN A 129 14.70 8.44 7.84
N TRP A 130 14.98 7.36 7.08
CA TRP A 130 14.33 7.15 5.79
C TRP A 130 12.83 6.87 5.93
N ARG A 131 12.43 6.11 6.95
CA ARG A 131 11.00 5.89 7.24
C ARG A 131 10.35 7.17 7.74
N ARG A 132 11.06 7.96 8.56
CA ARG A 132 10.58 9.25 9.01
C ARG A 132 10.28 10.20 7.86
N ASP A 133 11.23 10.36 6.93
CA ASP A 133 11.06 11.18 5.73
C ASP A 133 9.82 10.73 4.92
N ALA A 134 9.61 9.41 4.82
CA ALA A 134 8.47 8.85 4.13
C ALA A 134 7.14 9.15 4.84
N TYR A 135 7.08 9.04 6.17
CA TYR A 135 5.89 9.41 6.96
C TYR A 135 5.58 10.90 6.86
N GLU A 136 6.57 11.76 7.00
CA GLU A 136 6.40 13.22 6.89
C GLU A 136 5.90 13.62 5.49
N PHE A 137 6.44 12.97 4.46
CA PHE A 137 6.00 13.21 3.07
C PHE A 137 4.54 12.78 2.86
N VAL A 138 4.16 11.57 3.26
CA VAL A 138 2.78 11.10 3.05
C VAL A 138 1.77 11.87 3.90
N ALA A 139 2.13 12.24 5.13
CA ALA A 139 1.28 13.09 5.96
C ALA A 139 1.05 14.46 5.30
N GLY A 140 2.08 15.03 4.67
CA GLY A 140 1.95 16.25 3.87
C GLY A 140 1.01 16.09 2.67
N LEU A 141 1.09 14.96 1.94
CA LEU A 141 0.15 14.66 0.85
C LEU A 141 -1.28 14.51 1.36
N MET A 142 -1.50 13.81 2.47
CA MET A 142 -2.83 13.61 3.05
C MET A 142 -3.45 14.94 3.51
N LYS A 143 -2.71 15.81 4.19
CA LYS A 143 -3.15 17.17 4.56
C LYS A 143 -3.55 18.00 3.34
N LYS A 144 -2.74 17.96 2.27
CA LYS A 144 -3.05 18.62 1.02
C LYS A 144 -4.37 18.12 0.45
N TYR A 145 -4.56 16.81 0.36
CA TYR A 145 -5.76 16.22 -0.23
C TYR A 145 -7.02 16.46 0.62
N GLU A 146 -6.90 16.44 1.93
CA GLU A 146 -7.96 16.84 2.84
C GLU A 146 -8.39 18.29 2.59
N SER A 147 -7.42 19.22 2.44
CA SER A 147 -7.72 20.63 2.13
C SER A 147 -8.39 20.81 0.75
N GLU A 148 -8.20 19.88 -0.18
CA GLU A 148 -8.86 19.82 -1.48
C GLU A 148 -10.22 19.10 -1.42
N GLY A 149 -10.65 18.61 -0.25
CA GLY A 149 -11.87 17.83 -0.08
C GLY A 149 -11.83 16.43 -0.72
N ARG A 150 -10.63 15.88 -0.92
CA ARG A 150 -10.42 14.54 -1.49
C ARG A 150 -10.45 13.48 -0.39
N ALA A 151 -11.26 12.44 -0.59
CA ALA A 151 -11.18 11.25 0.26
C ALA A 151 -9.94 10.42 -0.11
N VAL A 152 -9.13 10.06 0.90
CA VAL A 152 -7.87 9.36 0.71
C VAL A 152 -7.75 8.18 1.67
N ILE A 153 -7.26 7.06 1.14
CA ILE A 153 -6.77 5.91 1.93
C ILE A 153 -5.30 5.72 1.58
N PHE A 154 -4.45 5.71 2.60
CA PHE A 154 -3.02 5.40 2.49
C PHE A 154 -2.72 4.07 3.16
N GLY A 155 -1.89 3.23 2.56
CA GLY A 155 -1.48 1.99 3.19
C GLY A 155 -0.41 1.22 2.43
N GLY A 156 -0.05 0.08 3.00
CA GLY A 156 0.94 -0.84 2.50
C GLY A 156 1.84 -1.39 3.60
N ASP A 157 2.99 -1.94 3.22
CA ASP A 157 4.04 -2.34 4.14
C ASP A 157 4.88 -1.12 4.54
N LEU A 158 4.64 -0.62 5.74
CA LEU A 158 5.30 0.58 6.27
C LEU A 158 6.59 0.26 7.04
N ASN A 159 6.93 -1.01 7.15
CA ASN A 159 8.18 -1.50 7.75
C ASN A 159 8.51 -0.89 9.13
N THR A 160 7.49 -0.56 9.94
CA THR A 160 7.68 0.08 11.24
C THR A 160 7.40 -0.91 12.36
N LEU A 161 8.43 -1.25 13.10
CA LEU A 161 8.29 -2.09 14.29
C LEU A 161 7.63 -1.33 15.43
N LYS A 162 7.04 -2.07 16.37
CA LYS A 162 6.38 -1.47 17.53
C LYS A 162 7.34 -0.60 18.35
N GLU A 163 8.54 -1.08 18.62
CA GLU A 163 9.56 -0.35 19.39
C GLU A 163 9.93 0.97 18.70
N GLU A 164 10.06 0.95 17.37
CA GLU A 164 10.36 2.16 16.60
C GLU A 164 9.20 3.16 16.65
N ASP A 165 7.94 2.69 16.61
CA ASP A 165 6.78 3.57 16.77
C ASP A 165 6.66 4.12 18.20
N ASP A 166 6.93 3.31 19.21
CA ASP A 166 6.93 3.73 20.61
C ASP A 166 7.94 4.87 20.85
N GLU A 167 9.10 4.83 20.20
CA GLU A 167 10.13 5.87 20.28
C GLU A 167 9.81 7.10 19.41
N SER A 168 9.42 6.88 18.16
CA SER A 168 9.27 7.94 17.14
C SER A 168 7.87 8.54 17.07
N GLY A 169 6.84 7.75 17.37
CA GLY A 169 5.45 8.15 17.29
C GLY A 169 4.95 8.32 15.84
N TYR A 170 5.41 7.51 14.90
CA TYR A 170 4.98 7.61 13.49
C TYR A 170 3.49 7.42 13.32
N PHE A 171 2.90 6.40 13.93
CA PHE A 171 1.46 6.19 13.91
C PHE A 171 0.72 7.08 14.88
N SER A 172 1.18 7.12 16.15
CA SER A 172 0.47 7.81 17.25
C SER A 172 0.50 9.33 17.15
N LYS A 173 1.48 9.90 16.48
CA LYS A 173 1.64 11.37 16.33
C LYS A 173 1.49 11.80 14.88
N ILE A 174 2.39 11.35 13.97
CA ILE A 174 2.42 11.87 12.59
C ILE A 174 1.18 11.44 11.83
N MET A 175 0.86 10.14 11.81
CA MET A 175 -0.28 9.66 11.03
C MET A 175 -1.62 9.95 11.71
N ASN A 176 -1.71 9.83 13.02
CA ASN A 176 -2.95 10.12 13.74
C ASN A 176 -3.39 11.59 13.66
N ASP A 177 -2.47 12.50 13.29
CA ASP A 177 -2.78 13.93 13.01
C ASP A 177 -3.51 14.14 11.67
N VAL A 178 -3.45 13.17 10.75
CA VAL A 178 -3.97 13.31 9.38
C VAL A 178 -4.91 12.17 8.97
N ALA A 179 -5.03 11.13 9.79
CA ALA A 179 -5.78 9.93 9.44
C ALA A 179 -6.19 9.12 10.68
N LYS A 180 -7.22 8.30 10.51
CA LYS A 180 -7.53 7.20 11.43
C LYS A 180 -6.69 5.99 11.06
N VAL A 181 -5.76 5.61 11.92
CA VAL A 181 -4.86 4.47 11.70
C VAL A 181 -5.56 3.16 12.06
N SER A 182 -5.60 2.20 11.14
CA SER A 182 -6.43 0.98 11.23
C SER A 182 -6.24 0.20 12.52
N HIS A 183 -5.02 -0.06 12.96
CA HIS A 183 -4.77 -0.83 14.17
C HIS A 183 -5.00 -0.04 15.46
N LEU A 184 -4.97 1.30 15.42
CA LEU A 184 -5.29 2.13 16.59
C LEU A 184 -6.80 2.23 16.85
N VAL A 185 -7.63 2.14 15.79
CA VAL A 185 -9.08 2.34 15.90
C VAL A 185 -9.90 1.07 15.65
N GLY A 186 -9.39 0.12 14.87
CA GLY A 186 -10.18 -0.99 14.35
C GLY A 186 -10.09 -2.28 15.17
N CYS A 187 -8.90 -2.71 15.54
CA CYS A 187 -8.70 -4.01 16.19
C CYS A 187 -7.92 -3.90 17.49
N LYS A 188 -8.65 -3.84 18.61
CA LYS A 188 -8.05 -3.77 19.96
C LYS A 188 -7.37 -5.06 20.42
N SER A 189 -7.69 -6.21 19.80
CA SER A 189 -7.16 -7.53 20.15
C SER A 189 -6.16 -8.07 19.13
N CYS A 190 -5.91 -7.36 18.03
CA CYS A 190 -4.91 -7.77 17.05
C CYS A 190 -3.51 -7.44 17.56
N GLU A 191 -2.61 -8.43 17.50
CA GLU A 191 -1.23 -8.25 17.94
C GLU A 191 -0.34 -7.65 16.86
N GLY A 192 -0.65 -7.89 15.56
CA GLY A 192 0.11 -7.37 14.42
C GLY A 192 -0.30 -8.00 13.09
N SER A 193 0.27 -7.50 12.02
CA SER A 193 0.21 -8.08 10.67
C SER A 193 1.42 -8.96 10.35
N HIS A 194 2.49 -8.83 11.13
CA HIS A 194 3.75 -9.53 10.93
C HIS A 194 4.31 -10.06 12.26
N TYR A 195 4.73 -11.35 12.24
CA TYR A 195 5.35 -12.01 13.39
C TYR A 195 6.81 -12.36 13.08
N TYR A 196 7.72 -11.87 13.91
CA TYR A 196 9.14 -12.15 13.75
C TYR A 196 9.86 -12.22 15.10
N ARG A 197 10.67 -13.26 15.30
CA ARG A 197 11.49 -13.49 16.51
C ARG A 197 10.73 -13.42 17.82
N GLY A 198 9.48 -13.87 17.85
CA GLY A 198 8.68 -13.89 19.07
C GLY A 198 7.80 -12.65 19.29
N GLU A 199 7.84 -11.67 18.39
CA GLU A 199 7.15 -10.40 18.51
C GLU A 199 6.23 -10.12 17.31
N TRP A 200 5.09 -9.47 17.60
CA TRP A 200 4.15 -9.00 16.61
C TRP A 200 4.32 -7.51 16.35
N SER A 201 4.22 -7.10 15.10
CA SER A 201 4.23 -5.69 14.69
C SER A 201 3.20 -5.44 13.59
N PHE A 202 2.71 -4.20 13.49
CA PHE A 202 1.84 -3.77 12.40
C PHE A 202 2.66 -3.17 11.26
N LEU A 203 3.32 -4.02 10.45
CA LEU A 203 4.04 -3.57 9.26
C LEU A 203 3.08 -3.15 8.14
N ASP A 204 1.99 -3.92 7.95
CA ASP A 204 0.94 -3.62 6.97
C ASP A 204 -0.17 -2.83 7.65
N VAL A 205 -0.38 -1.60 7.22
CA VAL A 205 -1.30 -0.66 7.86
C VAL A 205 -2.14 0.08 6.81
N LEU A 206 -3.40 0.32 7.15
CA LEU A 206 -4.27 1.25 6.42
C LEU A 206 -4.53 2.50 7.25
N ASN A 207 -4.53 3.65 6.60
CA ASN A 207 -4.77 4.96 7.18
C ASN A 207 -5.89 5.65 6.39
N PHE A 208 -6.97 6.00 7.06
CA PHE A 208 -8.16 6.61 6.44
C PHE A 208 -8.13 8.11 6.74
N GLY A 209 -8.00 8.94 5.73
CA GLY A 209 -8.04 10.40 5.87
C GLY A 209 -9.31 10.88 6.58
N HIS A 210 -9.21 11.99 7.29
CA HIS A 210 -10.31 12.56 8.09
C HIS A 210 -11.46 13.07 7.22
#